data_4757d01a52173c1db6b27936386cc59d
#
_entry.id   4757d01a52173c1db6b27936386cc59d
#
_cell.length_a   1.000
_cell.length_b   1.000
_cell.length_c   1.000
_cell.angle_alpha   90.00
_cell.angle_beta   90.00
_cell.angle_gamma   90.00
#
_symmetry.space_group_name_H-M   'P 1'
#
loop_
_entity.id
_entity.type
_entity.pdbx_description
1 polymer ?
#
loop_
_entity_poly.entity_id
_entity_poly.type
_entity_poly.pdbx_seq_one_letter_code
_entity_poly.pdbx_strand_id
1 'polypeptide(L)'
;AALLNHYYKGDPKEAIKKTVSKLKGTFALVILFEDQPDVIYSIRNVSPIVATICKEGAMLASDLTALCRFTNEYFVVPEYHILELHKDHVVLTDLNDNVVEPEFLSVDWELNSAGKNGYPFYMEKEIMEQPEAIKNTIKDRIVNGLPDFTSDGVPDSLFTDCDRICVVACGTAMHAGLVAQALVKSIVHVQMD
;
A
#
# COMPACT_ATOMS: atom_id res chain seq x y z
N ALA A 1 10.08 16.58 8.45
CA ALA A 1 9.77 17.94 8.90
C ALA A 1 10.99 18.86 8.80
N ALA A 2 12.13 18.57 9.46
CA ALA A 2 13.30 19.47 9.52
C ALA A 2 13.85 19.84 8.12
N LEU A 3 13.99 18.87 7.23
CA LEU A 3 14.46 19.10 5.86
C LEU A 3 13.49 19.96 5.05
N LEU A 4 12.20 19.72 5.18
CA LEU A 4 11.15 20.51 4.54
C LEU A 4 11.20 21.97 5.03
N ASN A 5 11.27 22.17 6.34
CA ASN A 5 11.39 23.50 6.94
C ASN A 5 12.65 24.25 6.48
N HIS A 6 13.77 23.52 6.30
CA HIS A 6 15.02 24.10 5.77
C HIS A 6 14.83 24.70 4.36
N TYR A 7 14.09 23.99 3.49
CA TYR A 7 13.85 24.43 2.11
C TYR A 7 12.66 25.38 1.95
N TYR A 8 11.77 25.43 2.92
CA TYR A 8 10.60 26.30 2.85
C TYR A 8 10.99 27.77 2.93
N LYS A 9 10.57 28.52 1.92
CA LYS A 9 10.79 29.97 1.80
C LYS A 9 9.51 30.69 1.31
N GLY A 10 8.34 30.16 1.71
CA GLY A 10 7.03 30.67 1.30
C GLY A 10 6.42 29.99 0.08
N ASP A 11 7.14 29.03 -0.55
CA ASP A 11 6.63 28.22 -1.64
C ASP A 11 6.63 26.74 -1.23
N PRO A 12 5.44 26.14 -0.96
CA PRO A 12 5.28 24.77 -0.58
C PRO A 12 5.80 23.77 -1.63
N LYS A 13 5.46 23.98 -2.91
CA LYS A 13 5.85 23.05 -3.98
C LYS A 13 7.35 22.99 -4.14
N GLU A 14 8.01 24.12 -4.18
CA GLU A 14 9.48 24.19 -4.26
C GLU A 14 10.14 23.53 -3.06
N ALA A 15 9.61 23.72 -1.85
CA ALA A 15 10.13 23.08 -0.65
C ALA A 15 9.95 21.54 -0.71
N ILE A 16 8.80 21.08 -1.16
CA ILE A 16 8.50 19.66 -1.35
C ILE A 16 9.44 19.05 -2.38
N LYS A 17 9.58 19.64 -3.58
CA LYS A 17 10.48 19.17 -4.64
C LYS A 17 11.92 19.02 -4.15
N LYS A 18 12.46 20.04 -3.49
CA LYS A 18 13.82 20.02 -2.93
C LYS A 18 13.95 18.94 -1.83
N THR A 19 12.92 18.76 -1.02
CA THR A 19 12.92 17.75 0.03
C THR A 19 12.95 16.35 -0.57
N VAL A 20 12.03 16.02 -1.48
CA VAL A 20 11.93 14.67 -2.04
C VAL A 20 13.14 14.30 -2.89
N SER A 21 13.81 15.27 -3.50
CA SER A 21 15.08 15.02 -4.23
C SER A 21 16.22 14.50 -3.33
N LYS A 22 16.10 14.63 -2.01
CA LYS A 22 17.06 14.15 -1.02
C LYS A 22 16.60 12.88 -0.30
N LEU A 23 15.34 12.52 -0.42
CA LEU A 23 14.80 11.30 0.19
C LEU A 23 15.22 10.08 -0.62
N LYS A 24 15.48 8.98 0.08
CA LYS A 24 15.78 7.67 -0.50
C LYS A 24 14.80 6.66 0.07
N GLY A 25 14.41 5.70 -0.75
CA GLY A 25 13.47 4.66 -0.35
C GLY A 25 12.01 5.07 -0.51
N THR A 26 11.12 4.32 0.12
CA THR A 26 9.67 4.48 0.03
C THR A 26 9.18 5.55 1.01
N PHE A 27 8.22 6.36 0.57
CA PHE A 27 7.60 7.34 1.44
C PHE A 27 6.19 7.72 0.96
N ALA A 28 5.38 8.17 1.90
CA ALA A 28 4.12 8.87 1.69
C ALA A 28 4.09 10.04 2.68
N LEU A 29 4.04 11.25 2.16
CA LEU A 29 4.07 12.46 2.96
C LEU A 29 2.74 13.18 2.86
N VAL A 30 2.22 13.60 4.01
CA VAL A 30 1.10 14.53 4.14
C VAL A 30 1.61 15.73 4.92
N ILE A 31 1.46 16.92 4.35
CA ILE A 31 2.14 18.13 4.81
C ILE A 31 1.12 19.24 4.95
N LEU A 32 1.16 19.92 6.07
CA LEU A 32 0.43 21.15 6.33
C LEU A 32 1.42 22.27 6.63
N PHE A 33 1.28 23.40 5.97
CA PHE A 33 2.07 24.60 6.24
C PHE A 33 1.28 25.56 7.12
N GLU A 34 1.93 26.10 8.12
CA GLU A 34 1.30 26.97 9.12
C GLU A 34 0.68 28.25 8.50
N ASP A 35 1.35 28.79 7.48
CA ASP A 35 0.91 29.97 6.74
C ASP A 35 -0.05 29.67 5.56
N GLN A 36 -0.36 28.38 5.32
CA GLN A 36 -1.34 27.91 4.34
C GLN A 36 -2.25 26.84 4.94
N PRO A 37 -3.03 27.16 5.97
CA PRO A 37 -3.80 26.18 6.74
C PRO A 37 -4.96 25.55 5.97
N ASP A 38 -5.36 26.15 4.85
CA ASP A 38 -6.50 25.69 4.04
C ASP A 38 -6.12 24.68 2.96
N VAL A 39 -4.83 24.33 2.84
CA VAL A 39 -4.34 23.39 1.84
C VAL A 39 -3.50 22.30 2.49
N ILE A 40 -3.85 21.05 2.24
CA ILE A 40 -3.03 19.89 2.59
C ILE A 40 -2.26 19.45 1.35
N TYR A 41 -0.95 19.38 1.47
CA TYR A 41 -0.07 18.87 0.41
C TYR A 41 0.24 17.41 0.64
N SER A 42 0.33 16.64 -0.45
CA SER A 42 0.74 15.24 -0.36
C SER A 42 1.62 14.85 -1.54
N ILE A 43 2.58 13.96 -1.29
CA ILE A 43 3.46 13.37 -2.30
C ILE A 43 3.90 11.99 -1.83
N ARG A 44 4.04 11.06 -2.78
CA ARG A 44 4.45 9.69 -2.47
C ARG A 44 5.52 9.15 -3.41
N ASN A 45 6.18 8.10 -2.93
CA ASN A 45 7.01 7.18 -3.71
C ASN A 45 6.81 5.76 -3.18
N VAL A 46 6.28 4.85 -3.97
CA VAL A 46 5.90 3.45 -3.67
C VAL A 46 4.76 3.35 -2.63
N SER A 47 4.96 3.87 -1.40
CA SER A 47 3.92 3.84 -0.35
C SER A 47 2.62 4.45 -0.86
N PRO A 48 1.45 3.79 -0.66
CA PRO A 48 0.20 4.21 -1.26
C PRO A 48 -0.35 5.51 -0.65
N ILE A 49 -0.94 6.34 -1.49
CA ILE A 49 -1.88 7.40 -1.12
C ILE A 49 -3.04 7.34 -2.12
N VAL A 50 -4.24 7.25 -1.59
CA VAL A 50 -5.49 7.36 -2.33
C VAL A 50 -6.20 8.64 -1.92
N ALA A 51 -6.90 9.28 -2.85
CA ALA A 51 -7.62 10.50 -2.57
C ALA A 51 -8.99 10.51 -3.28
N THR A 52 -9.87 11.36 -2.81
CA THR A 52 -11.22 11.52 -3.35
C THR A 52 -11.75 12.92 -3.08
N ILE A 53 -12.83 13.26 -3.77
CA ILE A 53 -13.67 14.44 -3.52
C ILE A 53 -15.09 13.92 -3.27
N CYS A 54 -15.65 14.23 -2.13
CA CYS A 54 -17.01 13.83 -1.75
C CYS A 54 -17.79 15.00 -1.14
N LYS A 55 -19.01 14.76 -0.66
CA LYS A 55 -19.86 15.81 -0.06
C LYS A 55 -19.23 16.46 1.17
N GLU A 56 -18.49 15.69 1.92
CA GLU A 56 -17.81 16.11 3.14
C GLU A 56 -16.55 16.92 2.88
N GLY A 57 -16.05 16.89 1.64
CA GLY A 57 -14.84 17.58 1.20
C GLY A 57 -13.85 16.66 0.48
N ALA A 58 -12.68 17.18 0.16
CA ALA A 58 -11.60 16.37 -0.37
C ALA A 58 -10.90 15.61 0.77
N MET A 59 -10.60 14.34 0.53
CA MET A 59 -10.01 13.44 1.51
C MET A 59 -8.85 12.67 0.91
N LEU A 60 -7.90 12.29 1.76
CA LEU A 60 -6.82 11.37 1.39
C LEU A 60 -6.57 10.34 2.51
N ALA A 61 -6.07 9.17 2.13
CA ALA A 61 -5.72 8.10 3.05
C ALA A 61 -4.60 7.24 2.47
N SER A 62 -3.95 6.46 3.33
CA SER A 62 -2.99 5.43 2.91
C SER A 62 -3.67 4.16 2.41
N ASP A 63 -4.95 3.96 2.74
CA ASP A 63 -5.73 2.79 2.38
C ASP A 63 -7.17 3.20 2.02
N LEU A 64 -7.69 2.55 0.99
CA LEU A 64 -9.00 2.84 0.44
C LEU A 64 -10.14 2.55 1.42
N THR A 65 -9.96 1.59 2.33
CA THR A 65 -10.96 1.25 3.35
C THR A 65 -11.29 2.43 4.28
N ALA A 66 -10.38 3.37 4.45
CA ALA A 66 -10.64 4.59 5.21
C ALA A 66 -11.65 5.53 4.52
N LEU A 67 -11.75 5.47 3.19
CA LEU A 67 -12.60 6.32 2.38
C LEU A 67 -13.96 5.69 2.06
N CYS A 68 -14.11 4.37 2.18
CA CYS A 68 -15.29 3.61 1.76
C CYS A 68 -16.63 4.05 2.39
N ARG A 69 -16.58 4.74 3.53
CA ARG A 69 -17.78 5.30 4.19
C ARG A 69 -18.30 6.58 3.55
N PHE A 70 -17.47 7.24 2.76
CA PHE A 70 -17.74 8.56 2.21
C PHE A 70 -18.00 8.52 0.71
N THR A 71 -17.37 7.59 0.00
CA THR A 71 -17.48 7.52 -1.46
C THR A 71 -17.08 6.13 -2.00
N ASN A 72 -17.56 5.84 -3.20
CA ASN A 72 -17.09 4.70 -4.02
C ASN A 72 -16.10 5.13 -5.11
N GLU A 73 -15.85 6.43 -5.25
CA GLU A 73 -14.95 6.97 -6.26
C GLU A 73 -13.67 7.47 -5.60
N TYR A 74 -12.54 7.14 -6.17
CA TYR A 74 -11.23 7.53 -5.67
C TYR A 74 -10.22 7.58 -6.82
N PHE A 75 -9.09 8.18 -6.60
CA PHE A 75 -7.92 8.04 -7.46
C PHE A 75 -6.67 7.71 -6.65
N VAL A 76 -5.72 7.05 -7.28
CA VAL A 76 -4.41 6.80 -6.70
C VAL A 76 -3.51 7.97 -7.05
N VAL A 77 -2.93 8.62 -6.05
CA VAL A 77 -1.96 9.69 -6.31
C VAL A 77 -0.74 9.08 -7.03
N PRO A 78 -0.37 9.53 -8.24
CA PRO A 78 0.78 8.98 -8.93
C PRO A 78 2.09 9.27 -8.18
N GLU A 79 3.12 8.46 -8.42
CA GLU A 79 4.42 8.67 -7.80
C GLU A 79 5.05 9.99 -8.24
N TYR A 80 5.71 10.67 -7.29
CA TYR A 80 6.36 11.96 -7.52
C TYR A 80 5.43 13.04 -8.11
N HIS A 81 4.13 12.96 -7.80
CA HIS A 81 3.18 14.04 -8.07
C HIS A 81 2.81 14.72 -6.76
N ILE A 82 2.71 16.02 -6.80
CA ILE A 82 2.26 16.84 -5.67
C ILE A 82 0.76 16.99 -5.78
N LEU A 83 0.05 16.51 -4.78
CA LEU A 83 -1.37 16.71 -4.60
C LEU A 83 -1.59 17.87 -3.63
N GLU A 84 -2.34 18.87 -4.07
CA GLU A 84 -2.91 19.93 -3.25
C GLU A 84 -4.37 19.58 -2.97
N LEU A 85 -4.68 19.33 -1.72
CA LEU A 85 -6.04 19.08 -1.25
C LEU A 85 -6.63 20.37 -0.72
N HIS A 86 -7.62 20.89 -1.40
CA HIS A 86 -8.47 21.98 -0.94
C HIS A 86 -9.77 21.42 -0.37
N LYS A 87 -10.59 22.26 0.22
CA LYS A 87 -11.84 21.82 0.85
C LYS A 87 -12.78 21.10 -0.14
N ASP A 88 -12.87 21.58 -1.36
CA ASP A 88 -13.88 21.17 -2.36
C ASP A 88 -13.28 20.70 -3.70
N HIS A 89 -11.98 20.78 -3.86
CA HIS A 89 -11.28 20.34 -5.07
C HIS A 89 -9.86 19.89 -4.77
N VAL A 90 -9.23 19.29 -5.76
CA VAL A 90 -7.82 18.91 -5.72
C VAL A 90 -7.08 19.46 -6.92
N VAL A 91 -5.80 19.73 -6.76
CA VAL A 91 -4.89 20.06 -7.85
C VAL A 91 -3.74 19.05 -7.81
N LEU A 92 -3.52 18.35 -8.91
CA LEU A 92 -2.44 17.38 -9.05
C LEU A 92 -1.41 17.92 -10.04
N THR A 93 -0.14 17.98 -9.63
CA THR A 93 0.96 18.44 -10.49
C THR A 93 2.12 17.48 -10.47
N ASP A 94 2.82 17.33 -11.59
CA ASP A 94 4.10 16.66 -11.64
C ASP A 94 5.23 17.53 -11.03
N LEU A 95 6.46 17.00 -10.97
CA LEU A 95 7.60 17.76 -10.46
C LEU A 95 8.04 18.95 -11.36
N ASN A 96 7.50 19.05 -12.57
CA ASN A 96 7.75 20.15 -13.52
C ASN A 96 6.61 21.17 -13.53
N ASP A 97 5.67 21.09 -12.56
CA ASP A 97 4.47 21.92 -12.44
C ASP A 97 3.42 21.75 -13.55
N ASN A 98 3.50 20.69 -14.32
CA ASN A 98 2.42 20.38 -15.26
C ASN A 98 1.22 19.84 -14.47
N VAL A 99 0.05 20.42 -14.71
CA VAL A 99 -1.20 19.94 -14.13
C VAL A 99 -1.58 18.62 -14.78
N VAL A 100 -1.96 17.66 -13.94
CA VAL A 100 -2.39 16.32 -14.36
C VAL A 100 -3.82 16.10 -13.86
N GLU A 101 -4.69 15.64 -14.74
CA GLU A 101 -6.05 15.28 -14.32
C GLU A 101 -6.03 13.94 -13.55
N PRO A 102 -6.66 13.85 -12.37
CA PRO A 102 -6.78 12.61 -11.64
C PRO A 102 -7.62 11.58 -12.39
N GLU A 103 -7.13 10.36 -12.50
CA GLU A 103 -7.90 9.24 -13.05
C GLU A 103 -8.75 8.62 -11.93
N PHE A 104 -10.05 8.94 -11.91
CA PHE A 104 -10.97 8.40 -10.93
C PHE A 104 -11.33 6.95 -11.26
N LEU A 105 -11.23 6.11 -10.25
CA LEU A 105 -11.61 4.71 -10.24
C LEU A 105 -12.87 4.56 -9.38
N SER A 106 -13.71 3.60 -9.73
CA SER A 106 -14.87 3.24 -8.93
C SER A 106 -14.71 1.84 -8.36
N VAL A 107 -15.08 1.68 -7.10
CA VAL A 107 -15.08 0.38 -6.45
C VAL A 107 -16.48 0.07 -5.93
N ASP A 108 -16.94 -1.13 -6.21
CA ASP A 108 -18.19 -1.64 -5.66
C ASP A 108 -17.90 -2.27 -4.29
N TRP A 109 -18.08 -1.46 -3.24
CA TRP A 109 -17.96 -1.94 -1.88
C TRP A 109 -19.24 -2.67 -1.47
N GLU A 110 -19.16 -3.96 -1.34
CA GLU A 110 -20.04 -4.60 -0.37
C GLU A 110 -19.56 -4.14 1.02
N LEU A 111 -20.25 -3.17 1.60
CA LEU A 111 -19.97 -2.58 2.93
C LEU A 111 -19.76 -3.64 4.02
N ASN A 112 -20.23 -4.87 3.79
CA ASN A 112 -20.07 -6.00 4.67
C ASN A 112 -18.63 -6.57 4.69
N SER A 113 -17.88 -6.48 3.61
CA SER A 113 -16.52 -7.08 3.54
C SER A 113 -15.48 -6.28 4.32
N ALA A 114 -15.60 -4.95 4.32
CA ALA A 114 -14.71 -4.06 5.09
C ALA A 114 -15.13 -3.93 6.57
N GLY A 115 -16.32 -4.42 6.92
CA GLY A 115 -16.85 -4.37 8.29
C GLY A 115 -16.32 -5.49 9.19
N LYS A 116 -16.63 -5.38 10.47
CA LYS A 116 -16.31 -6.44 11.46
C LYS A 116 -17.18 -7.70 11.34
N ASN A 117 -18.19 -7.72 10.46
CA ASN A 117 -19.10 -8.85 10.21
C ASN A 117 -19.71 -9.46 11.49
N GLY A 118 -20.06 -8.59 12.44
CA GLY A 118 -20.64 -9.00 13.74
C GLY A 118 -19.61 -9.32 14.83
N TYR A 119 -18.32 -9.33 14.52
CA TYR A 119 -17.27 -9.53 15.51
C TYR A 119 -16.96 -8.23 16.28
N PRO A 120 -16.67 -8.29 17.58
CA PRO A 120 -16.30 -7.12 18.39
C PRO A 120 -14.96 -6.50 17.94
N PHE A 121 -14.02 -7.35 17.45
CA PHE A 121 -12.67 -6.95 17.05
C PHE A 121 -12.33 -7.48 15.66
N TYR A 122 -11.56 -6.71 14.88
CA TYR A 122 -11.05 -7.14 13.58
C TYR A 122 -10.16 -8.38 13.67
N MET A 123 -9.28 -8.44 14.66
CA MET A 123 -8.41 -9.60 14.88
C MET A 123 -9.20 -10.89 15.10
N GLU A 124 -10.30 -10.85 15.84
CA GLU A 124 -11.18 -12.01 16.03
C GLU A 124 -11.81 -12.45 14.72
N LYS A 125 -12.33 -11.50 13.93
CA LYS A 125 -12.83 -11.75 12.58
C LYS A 125 -11.76 -12.45 11.72
N GLU A 126 -10.56 -11.88 11.66
CA GLU A 126 -9.45 -12.41 10.85
C GLU A 126 -9.03 -13.82 11.29
N ILE A 127 -9.00 -14.08 12.59
CA ILE A 127 -8.74 -15.43 13.13
C ILE A 127 -9.81 -16.43 12.63
N MET A 128 -11.08 -16.04 12.67
CA MET A 128 -12.17 -16.91 12.26
C MET A 128 -12.26 -17.09 10.74
N GLU A 129 -11.75 -16.14 9.96
CA GLU A 129 -11.68 -16.19 8.50
C GLU A 129 -10.49 -17.03 7.98
N GLN A 130 -9.51 -17.36 8.82
CA GLN A 130 -8.29 -18.11 8.40
C GLN A 130 -8.58 -19.39 7.61
N PRO A 131 -9.53 -20.27 7.98
CA PRO A 131 -9.77 -21.48 7.22
C PRO A 131 -10.15 -21.21 5.76
N GLU A 132 -10.99 -20.20 5.53
CA GLU A 132 -11.40 -19.82 4.17
C GLU A 132 -10.28 -19.07 3.44
N ALA A 133 -9.56 -18.20 4.13
CA ALA A 133 -8.40 -17.50 3.58
C ALA A 133 -7.32 -18.46 3.11
N ILE A 134 -6.98 -19.48 3.91
CA ILE A 134 -6.01 -20.53 3.55
C ILE A 134 -6.51 -21.30 2.33
N LYS A 135 -7.78 -21.75 2.36
CA LYS A 135 -8.38 -22.48 1.24
C LYS A 135 -8.31 -21.70 -0.06
N ASN A 136 -8.66 -20.40 -0.03
CA ASN A 136 -8.64 -19.54 -1.20
C ASN A 136 -7.19 -19.26 -1.68
N THR A 137 -6.23 -19.16 -0.76
CA THR A 137 -4.82 -18.97 -1.09
C THR A 137 -4.22 -20.17 -1.82
N ILE A 138 -4.57 -21.39 -1.41
CA ILE A 138 -3.97 -22.62 -1.97
C ILE A 138 -4.77 -23.21 -3.14
N LYS A 139 -6.03 -22.82 -3.33
CA LYS A 139 -6.98 -23.43 -4.27
C LYS A 139 -6.40 -23.64 -5.68
N ASP A 140 -5.77 -22.59 -6.22
CA ASP A 140 -5.22 -22.61 -7.59
C ASP A 140 -3.73 -22.95 -7.63
N ARG A 141 -3.14 -23.28 -6.47
CA ARG A 141 -1.73 -23.63 -6.28
C ARG A 141 -1.51 -25.09 -5.90
N ILE A 142 -2.56 -25.90 -5.98
CA ILE A 142 -2.49 -27.34 -5.79
C ILE A 142 -3.15 -28.02 -7.00
N VAL A 143 -2.35 -28.65 -7.82
CA VAL A 143 -2.78 -29.40 -9.01
C VAL A 143 -2.46 -30.85 -8.79
N ASN A 144 -3.44 -31.74 -8.92
CA ASN A 144 -3.28 -33.19 -8.70
C ASN A 144 -2.66 -33.56 -7.33
N GLY A 145 -2.92 -32.74 -6.31
CA GLY A 145 -2.42 -32.96 -4.94
C GLY A 145 -0.97 -32.50 -4.71
N LEU A 146 -0.35 -31.88 -5.69
CA LEU A 146 1.01 -31.32 -5.60
C LEU A 146 0.98 -29.78 -5.74
N PRO A 147 1.92 -29.07 -5.11
CA PRO A 147 2.08 -27.63 -5.30
C PRO A 147 2.39 -27.32 -6.77
N ASP A 148 1.74 -26.31 -7.31
CA ASP A 148 1.96 -25.78 -8.66
C ASP A 148 1.85 -24.25 -8.62
N PHE A 149 2.92 -23.54 -8.92
CA PHE A 149 2.98 -22.09 -8.94
C PHE A 149 3.14 -21.53 -10.36
N THR A 150 2.89 -22.34 -11.37
CA THR A 150 3.03 -21.95 -12.78
C THR A 150 2.10 -20.77 -13.13
N SER A 151 0.89 -20.75 -12.55
CA SER A 151 -0.05 -19.63 -12.71
C SER A 151 0.43 -18.32 -12.12
N ASP A 152 1.32 -18.39 -11.12
CA ASP A 152 1.97 -17.22 -10.51
C ASP A 152 3.25 -16.79 -11.27
N GLY A 153 3.59 -17.46 -12.37
CA GLY A 153 4.80 -17.22 -13.16
C GLY A 153 6.07 -17.80 -12.52
N VAL A 154 5.95 -18.72 -11.57
CA VAL A 154 7.06 -19.35 -10.86
C VAL A 154 7.23 -20.79 -11.39
N PRO A 155 8.24 -21.07 -12.24
CA PRO A 155 8.46 -22.39 -12.78
C PRO A 155 9.10 -23.34 -11.76
N ASP A 156 8.85 -24.63 -11.87
CA ASP A 156 9.40 -25.68 -10.99
C ASP A 156 10.93 -25.68 -10.93
N SER A 157 11.60 -25.27 -12.01
CA SER A 157 13.07 -25.20 -12.06
C SER A 157 13.66 -24.25 -11.01
N LEU A 158 12.90 -23.24 -10.56
CA LEU A 158 13.35 -22.35 -9.47
C LEU A 158 13.47 -23.09 -8.13
N PHE A 159 12.71 -24.17 -7.94
CA PHE A 159 12.76 -24.97 -6.73
C PHE A 159 13.76 -26.13 -6.85
N THR A 160 13.85 -26.75 -8.02
CA THR A 160 14.72 -27.92 -8.23
C THR A 160 16.21 -27.57 -8.28
N ASP A 161 16.52 -26.36 -8.77
CA ASP A 161 17.91 -25.90 -8.95
C ASP A 161 18.35 -24.94 -7.84
N CYS A 162 17.62 -24.92 -6.73
CA CYS A 162 17.84 -23.98 -5.63
C CYS A 162 18.76 -24.56 -4.56
N ASP A 163 19.93 -23.98 -4.36
CA ASP A 163 20.86 -24.34 -3.28
C ASP A 163 20.59 -23.57 -1.98
N ARG A 164 19.92 -22.43 -2.08
CA ARG A 164 19.67 -21.52 -0.95
C ARG A 164 18.37 -20.76 -1.10
N ILE A 165 17.62 -20.65 -0.02
CA ILE A 165 16.42 -19.83 0.10
C ILE A 165 16.69 -18.69 1.10
N CYS A 166 16.42 -17.46 0.71
CA CYS A 166 16.51 -16.30 1.58
C CYS A 166 15.13 -15.67 1.74
N VAL A 167 14.66 -15.56 3.00
CA VAL A 167 13.38 -14.92 3.32
C VAL A 167 13.64 -13.54 3.94
N VAL A 168 13.13 -12.50 3.31
CA VAL A 168 13.21 -11.12 3.80
C VAL A 168 11.80 -10.64 4.09
N ALA A 169 11.45 -10.51 5.36
CA ALA A 169 10.12 -10.11 5.79
C ALA A 169 10.13 -9.52 7.21
N CYS A 170 9.03 -8.91 7.61
CA CYS A 170 8.79 -8.46 8.98
C CYS A 170 7.40 -8.89 9.46
N GLY A 171 7.15 -8.81 10.77
CA GLY A 171 5.87 -9.17 11.38
C GLY A 171 5.48 -10.64 11.15
N THR A 172 4.21 -10.89 10.88
CA THR A 172 3.68 -12.25 10.69
C THR A 172 4.25 -12.97 9.46
N ALA A 173 4.64 -12.24 8.41
CA ALA A 173 5.32 -12.80 7.25
C ALA A 173 6.70 -13.36 7.62
N MET A 174 7.46 -12.68 8.50
CA MET A 174 8.71 -13.21 9.05
C MET A 174 8.47 -14.49 9.86
N HIS A 175 7.42 -14.53 10.69
CA HIS A 175 7.07 -15.72 11.46
C HIS A 175 6.74 -16.92 10.55
N ALA A 176 6.02 -16.67 9.44
CA ALA A 176 5.78 -17.72 8.42
C ALA A 176 7.11 -18.23 7.82
N GLY A 177 8.05 -17.32 7.55
CA GLY A 177 9.40 -17.68 7.09
C GLY A 177 10.16 -18.55 8.09
N LEU A 178 10.11 -18.25 9.40
CA LEU A 178 10.73 -19.06 10.45
C LEU A 178 10.14 -20.47 10.53
N VAL A 179 8.82 -20.60 10.39
CA VAL A 179 8.15 -21.92 10.34
C VAL A 179 8.58 -22.68 9.10
N ALA A 180 8.60 -22.02 7.93
CA ALA A 180 9.06 -22.62 6.68
C ALA A 180 10.53 -23.08 6.79
N GLN A 181 11.41 -22.27 7.41
CA GLN A 181 12.81 -22.64 7.65
C GLN A 181 12.93 -23.95 8.47
N ALA A 182 12.15 -24.08 9.54
CA ALA A 182 12.14 -25.27 10.38
C ALA A 182 11.69 -26.51 9.58
N LEU A 183 10.64 -26.37 8.76
CA LEU A 183 10.13 -27.44 7.90
C LEU A 183 11.13 -27.81 6.81
N VAL A 184 11.66 -26.87 6.06
CA VAL A 184 12.63 -27.09 4.98
C VAL A 184 13.85 -27.83 5.51
N LYS A 185 14.43 -27.39 6.64
CA LYS A 185 15.57 -28.09 7.27
C LYS A 185 15.27 -29.52 7.70
N SER A 186 14.01 -29.86 7.96
CA SER A 186 13.61 -31.21 8.35
C SER A 186 13.37 -32.17 7.17
N ILE A 187 13.13 -31.61 5.97
CA ILE A 187 12.67 -32.38 4.80
C ILE A 187 13.75 -32.42 3.72
N VAL A 188 14.45 -31.33 3.48
CA VAL A 188 15.42 -31.17 2.40
C VAL A 188 16.72 -30.56 2.90
N HIS A 189 17.82 -30.79 2.16
CA HIS A 189 19.15 -30.25 2.46
C HIS A 189 19.41 -28.92 1.74
N VAL A 190 18.42 -28.02 1.76
CA VAL A 190 18.56 -26.66 1.22
C VAL A 190 18.77 -25.68 2.36
N GLN A 191 19.76 -24.81 2.24
CA GLN A 191 19.99 -23.76 3.23
C GLN A 191 18.86 -22.72 3.13
N MET A 192 18.24 -22.42 4.27
CA MET A 192 17.21 -21.36 4.36
C MET A 192 17.56 -20.40 5.49
N ASP A 193 17.65 -19.09 5.18
CA ASP A 193 18.00 -18.00 6.08
C ASP A 193 16.86 -16.96 6.17
#